data_b1cc9e076c666391c1909d7a7fc4cb1c
#
_entry.id   b1cc9e076c666391c1909d7a7fc4cb1c
#
_cell.length_a   1.000
_cell.length_b   1.000
_cell.length_c   1.000
_cell.angle_alpha   90.00
_cell.angle_beta   90.00
_cell.angle_gamma   90.00
#
_symmetry.space_group_name_H-M   'P 1'
#
loop_
_entity.id
_entity.type
_entity.pdbx_description
1 polymer ?
#
loop_
_entity_poly.entity_id
_entity_poly.type
_entity_poly.pdbx_seq_one_letter_code
_entity_poly.pdbx_strand_id
1 'polypeptide(L)'
;MQSIYITDLPTLSLRDLARLGLLPQPETESARGGEVTITQRVSQSKYIYRFWVEVSSSGRGTGTLSFRHHRKGKEILYTYPLITKESNLPTGGTYFAISYGGHTSTKLYLYDDLLCTRHSLSFLEYETQAQSKRWREIEKEGNINQMERVFRKGGKIHYRGRLTPYGEKLCRYWKQIKRVYTYYTPIPPERRRTIGILYGFMSGNPT
;
A
#
# COMPACT_ATOMS: atom_id res chain seq x y z
N MET A 1 17.44 -7.96 12.20
CA MET A 1 16.23 -8.65 11.73
C MET A 1 15.58 -7.76 10.69
N GLN A 2 15.36 -8.27 9.49
CA GLN A 2 14.70 -7.49 8.43
C GLN A 2 13.18 -7.54 8.67
N SER A 3 12.54 -6.39 8.73
CA SER A 3 11.08 -6.33 8.89
C SER A 3 10.42 -6.85 7.62
N ILE A 4 9.45 -7.74 7.76
CA ILE A 4 8.63 -8.25 6.65
C ILE A 4 7.36 -7.42 6.60
N TYR A 5 7.09 -6.82 5.44
CA TYR A 5 5.87 -6.07 5.20
C TYR A 5 4.87 -6.90 4.39
N ILE A 6 3.61 -6.56 4.51
CA ILE A 6 2.56 -7.25 3.74
C ILE A 6 2.75 -7.09 2.23
N THR A 7 3.35 -5.98 1.80
CA THR A 7 3.69 -5.70 0.39
C THR A 7 4.75 -6.64 -0.18
N ASP A 8 5.55 -7.26 0.70
CA ASP A 8 6.61 -8.20 0.29
C ASP A 8 6.09 -9.62 0.11
N LEU A 9 4.85 -9.89 0.56
CA LEU A 9 4.25 -11.20 0.48
C LEU A 9 3.70 -11.47 -0.92
N PRO A 10 3.95 -12.66 -1.48
CA PRO A 10 3.28 -13.09 -2.70
C PRO A 10 1.77 -13.15 -2.49
N THR A 11 1.03 -12.81 -3.52
CA THR A 11 -0.43 -12.76 -3.45
C THR A 11 -1.07 -13.68 -4.46
N LEU A 12 -2.24 -14.21 -4.11
CA LEU A 12 -3.17 -14.87 -5.01
C LEU A 12 -4.51 -14.15 -4.94
N SER A 13 -4.95 -13.59 -6.05
CA SER A 13 -6.26 -12.93 -6.11
C SER A 13 -7.33 -13.80 -6.77
N LEU A 14 -8.59 -13.52 -6.48
CA LEU A 14 -9.71 -14.13 -7.19
C LEU A 14 -9.66 -13.82 -8.69
N ARG A 15 -9.10 -12.66 -9.07
CA ARG A 15 -8.87 -12.32 -10.47
C ARG A 15 -7.85 -13.24 -11.14
N ASP A 16 -6.83 -13.68 -10.42
CA ASP A 16 -5.84 -14.63 -10.94
C ASP A 16 -6.49 -16.00 -11.13
N LEU A 17 -7.34 -16.44 -10.19
CA LEU A 17 -8.13 -17.66 -10.34
C LEU A 17 -9.09 -17.59 -11.53
N ALA A 18 -9.72 -16.43 -11.76
CA ALA A 18 -10.57 -16.22 -12.93
C ALA A 18 -9.77 -16.33 -14.25
N ARG A 19 -8.57 -15.75 -14.31
CA ARG A 19 -7.68 -15.84 -15.48
C ARG A 19 -7.22 -17.27 -15.76
N LEU A 20 -7.06 -18.07 -14.72
CA LEU A 20 -6.72 -19.49 -14.83
C LEU A 20 -7.94 -20.37 -15.15
N GLY A 21 -9.14 -19.78 -15.28
CA GLY A 21 -10.37 -20.52 -15.54
C GLY A 21 -10.87 -21.31 -14.33
N LEU A 22 -10.31 -21.09 -13.14
CA LEU A 22 -10.66 -21.79 -11.90
C LEU A 22 -11.82 -21.16 -11.13
N LEU A 23 -12.17 -19.91 -11.41
CA LEU A 23 -13.27 -19.22 -10.75
C LEU A 23 -14.57 -19.43 -11.52
N PRO A 24 -15.58 -20.12 -10.95
CA PRO A 24 -16.89 -20.25 -11.57
C PRO A 24 -17.68 -18.94 -11.54
N GLN A 25 -18.75 -18.86 -12.33
CA GLN A 25 -19.67 -17.74 -12.24
C GLN A 25 -20.50 -17.84 -10.95
N PRO A 26 -20.74 -16.72 -10.23
CA PRO A 26 -21.48 -16.72 -8.98
C PRO A 26 -22.92 -17.25 -9.08
N GLU A 27 -23.52 -17.10 -10.25
CA GLU A 27 -24.93 -17.42 -10.53
C GLU A 27 -25.13 -18.84 -10.99
N THR A 28 -24.04 -19.59 -11.21
CA THR A 28 -24.07 -20.96 -11.74
C THR A 28 -23.54 -21.93 -10.68
N GLU A 29 -24.32 -22.96 -10.37
CA GLU A 29 -23.82 -24.04 -9.54
C GLU A 29 -22.77 -24.83 -10.31
N SER A 30 -21.55 -24.78 -9.85
CA SER A 30 -20.43 -25.47 -10.47
C SER A 30 -19.21 -25.50 -9.54
N ALA A 31 -18.33 -26.45 -9.76
CA ALA A 31 -17.03 -26.53 -9.10
C ALA A 31 -15.91 -26.60 -10.14
N ARG A 32 -14.82 -25.94 -9.86
CA ARG A 32 -13.61 -25.96 -10.70
C ARG A 32 -12.38 -26.12 -9.81
N GLY A 33 -11.44 -26.92 -10.25
CA GLY A 33 -10.21 -27.16 -9.50
C GLY A 33 -9.00 -27.22 -10.40
N GLY A 34 -7.85 -26.94 -9.86
CA GLY A 34 -6.58 -26.97 -10.57
C GLY A 34 -5.38 -26.62 -9.70
N GLU A 35 -4.21 -26.84 -10.24
CA GLU A 35 -2.95 -26.49 -9.56
C GLU A 35 -2.60 -25.03 -9.78
N VAL A 36 -2.23 -24.35 -8.70
CA VAL A 36 -1.72 -22.97 -8.71
C VAL A 36 -0.33 -22.96 -8.13
N THR A 37 0.60 -22.35 -8.85
CA THR A 37 1.99 -22.19 -8.42
C THR A 37 2.25 -20.75 -8.04
N ILE A 38 2.73 -20.54 -6.81
CA ILE A 38 3.14 -19.23 -6.31
C ILE A 38 4.65 -19.23 -6.13
N THR A 39 5.30 -18.22 -6.68
CA THR A 39 6.74 -18.05 -6.54
C THR A 39 7.04 -16.90 -5.59
N GLN A 40 7.80 -17.20 -4.55
CA GLN A 40 8.37 -16.20 -3.64
C GLN A 40 9.87 -16.08 -3.90
N ARG A 41 10.35 -14.85 -4.05
CA ARG A 41 11.77 -14.55 -4.09
C ARG A 41 12.16 -13.88 -2.78
N VAL A 42 13.09 -14.51 -2.06
CA VAL A 42 13.65 -13.94 -0.84
C VAL A 42 15.15 -13.84 -1.07
N SER A 43 15.64 -12.61 -1.24
CA SER A 43 17.06 -12.37 -1.60
C SER A 43 17.42 -13.08 -2.91
N GLN A 44 18.40 -13.99 -2.89
CA GLN A 44 18.84 -14.77 -4.05
C GLN A 44 18.10 -16.10 -4.19
N SER A 45 17.31 -16.49 -3.19
CA SER A 45 16.59 -17.76 -3.17
C SER A 45 15.20 -17.63 -3.77
N LYS A 46 14.80 -18.65 -4.51
CA LYS A 46 13.48 -18.77 -5.13
C LYS A 46 12.75 -19.96 -4.49
N TYR A 47 11.63 -19.70 -3.88
CA TYR A 47 10.74 -20.70 -3.30
C TYR A 47 9.54 -20.87 -4.18
N ILE A 48 9.14 -22.11 -4.45
CA ILE A 48 7.98 -22.46 -5.28
C ILE A 48 6.98 -23.20 -4.40
N TYR A 49 5.80 -22.65 -4.28
CA TYR A 49 4.68 -23.21 -3.53
C TYR A 49 3.63 -23.71 -4.53
N ARG A 50 3.18 -24.94 -4.37
CA ARG A 50 2.13 -25.55 -5.19
C ARG A 50 0.92 -25.81 -4.32
N PHE A 51 -0.21 -25.30 -4.78
CA PHE A 51 -1.50 -25.46 -4.14
C PHE A 51 -2.46 -26.11 -5.12
N TRP A 52 -3.15 -27.13 -4.68
CA TRP A 52 -4.37 -27.53 -5.36
C TRP A 52 -5.47 -26.61 -4.88
N VAL A 53 -6.14 -25.95 -5.79
CA VAL A 53 -7.20 -24.98 -5.50
C VAL A 53 -8.49 -25.53 -6.08
N GLU A 54 -9.55 -25.49 -5.29
CA GLU A 54 -10.90 -25.84 -5.71
C GLU A 54 -11.85 -24.70 -5.34
N VAL A 55 -12.62 -24.26 -6.31
CA VAL A 55 -13.62 -23.20 -6.13
C VAL A 55 -14.97 -23.77 -6.51
N SER A 56 -15.90 -23.78 -5.57
CA SER A 56 -17.30 -24.16 -5.80
C SER A 56 -18.22 -22.96 -5.67
N SER A 57 -19.25 -22.93 -6.48
CA SER A 57 -20.37 -21.99 -6.41
C SER A 57 -21.66 -22.76 -6.20
N SER A 58 -22.51 -22.26 -5.29
CA SER A 58 -23.86 -22.82 -5.07
C SER A 58 -24.90 -22.33 -6.07
N GLY A 59 -24.53 -21.41 -6.97
CA GLY A 59 -25.45 -20.71 -7.86
C GLY A 59 -26.37 -19.69 -7.19
N ARG A 60 -26.26 -19.53 -5.85
CA ARG A 60 -27.08 -18.61 -5.05
C ARG A 60 -26.25 -17.48 -4.44
N GLY A 61 -25.15 -17.12 -5.09
CA GLY A 61 -24.27 -16.05 -4.63
C GLY A 61 -23.36 -16.44 -3.46
N THR A 62 -23.26 -17.72 -3.12
CA THR A 62 -22.33 -18.25 -2.13
C THR A 62 -21.46 -19.34 -2.74
N GLY A 63 -20.33 -19.61 -2.13
CA GLY A 63 -19.42 -20.65 -2.58
C GLY A 63 -18.33 -20.94 -1.56
N THR A 64 -17.41 -21.79 -1.95
CA THR A 64 -16.24 -22.12 -1.13
C THR A 64 -14.98 -22.07 -1.99
N LEU A 65 -13.88 -21.63 -1.37
CA LEU A 65 -12.54 -21.63 -1.93
C LEU A 65 -11.66 -22.50 -1.04
N SER A 66 -11.31 -23.68 -1.53
CA SER A 66 -10.52 -24.67 -0.79
C SER A 66 -9.10 -24.73 -1.33
N PHE A 67 -8.15 -24.89 -0.43
CA PHE A 67 -6.73 -25.04 -0.74
C PHE A 67 -6.20 -26.32 -0.10
N ARG A 68 -5.43 -27.07 -0.89
CA ARG A 68 -4.73 -28.26 -0.45
C ARG A 68 -3.25 -28.13 -0.83
N HIS A 69 -2.37 -28.35 0.12
CA HIS A 69 -0.93 -28.38 -0.15
C HIS A 69 -0.20 -29.27 0.87
N HIS A 70 1.01 -29.62 0.54
CA HIS A 70 1.88 -30.39 1.44
C HIS A 70 2.83 -29.47 2.18
N ARG A 71 2.79 -29.55 3.53
CA ARG A 71 3.72 -28.83 4.41
C ARG A 71 4.41 -29.83 5.35
N LYS A 72 5.73 -29.88 5.31
CA LYS A 72 6.54 -30.80 6.15
C LYS A 72 6.04 -32.26 6.12
N GLY A 73 5.68 -32.76 4.92
CA GLY A 73 5.20 -34.12 4.73
C GLY A 73 3.75 -34.37 5.13
N LYS A 74 3.02 -33.35 5.59
CA LYS A 74 1.58 -33.45 5.92
C LYS A 74 0.76 -32.70 4.91
N GLU A 75 -0.35 -33.29 4.50
CA GLU A 75 -1.36 -32.59 3.72
C GLU A 75 -2.13 -31.64 4.60
N ILE A 76 -2.27 -30.40 4.17
CA ILE A 76 -3.06 -29.37 4.81
C ILE A 76 -4.19 -28.98 3.88
N LEU A 77 -5.41 -29.04 4.40
CA LEU A 77 -6.62 -28.58 3.72
C LEU A 77 -7.25 -27.45 4.54
N TYR A 78 -7.58 -26.36 3.89
CA TYR A 78 -8.33 -25.27 4.51
C TYR A 78 -9.22 -24.58 3.49
N THR A 79 -10.31 -23.99 3.98
CA THR A 79 -11.40 -23.48 3.14
C THR A 79 -11.80 -22.08 3.59
N TYR A 80 -12.07 -21.22 2.63
CA TYR A 80 -12.67 -19.91 2.82
C TYR A 80 -14.08 -19.86 2.22
N PRO A 81 -15.07 -19.35 2.93
CA PRO A 81 -16.37 -19.08 2.35
C PRO A 81 -16.28 -17.94 1.34
N LEU A 82 -16.97 -18.08 0.24
CA LEU A 82 -17.17 -17.05 -0.78
C LEU A 82 -18.57 -16.48 -0.68
N ILE A 83 -18.68 -15.18 -0.84
CA ILE A 83 -19.94 -14.45 -0.98
C ILE A 83 -19.89 -13.57 -2.21
N THR A 84 -21.03 -13.35 -2.83
CA THR A 84 -21.14 -12.39 -3.94
C THR A 84 -21.23 -10.97 -3.42
N LYS A 85 -20.64 -10.07 -4.17
CA LYS A 85 -20.78 -8.64 -4.03
C LYS A 85 -21.09 -8.00 -5.36
N GLU A 86 -21.86 -6.95 -5.34
CA GLU A 86 -22.07 -6.09 -6.49
C GLU A 86 -20.86 -5.17 -6.69
N SER A 87 -20.54 -4.95 -7.94
CA SER A 87 -19.50 -4.00 -8.31
C SER A 87 -20.05 -2.57 -8.21
N ASN A 88 -19.26 -1.66 -7.64
CA ASN A 88 -19.58 -0.23 -7.63
C ASN A 88 -19.39 0.44 -9.00
N LEU A 89 -18.92 -0.28 -10.00
CA LEU A 89 -18.73 0.22 -11.36
C LEU A 89 -20.06 0.17 -12.13
N PRO A 90 -20.39 1.19 -12.92
CA PRO A 90 -21.65 1.23 -13.69
C PRO A 90 -21.87 0.02 -14.62
N THR A 91 -20.76 -0.59 -15.08
CA THR A 91 -20.77 -1.78 -15.94
C THR A 91 -20.39 -3.06 -15.18
N GLY A 92 -20.24 -2.97 -13.87
CA GLY A 92 -19.80 -4.08 -13.05
C GLY A 92 -20.98 -4.96 -12.64
N GLY A 93 -20.84 -6.27 -12.90
CA GLY A 93 -21.75 -7.30 -12.40
C GLY A 93 -21.39 -7.76 -10.98
N THR A 94 -21.93 -8.88 -10.60
CA THR A 94 -21.61 -9.58 -9.36
C THR A 94 -20.24 -10.26 -9.45
N TYR A 95 -19.52 -10.27 -8.33
CA TYR A 95 -18.25 -10.97 -8.21
C TYR A 95 -18.13 -11.67 -6.85
N PHE A 96 -17.31 -12.70 -6.78
CA PHE A 96 -16.99 -13.33 -5.52
C PHE A 96 -16.03 -12.52 -4.68
N ALA A 97 -16.26 -12.53 -3.37
CA ALA A 97 -15.34 -12.06 -2.35
C ALA A 97 -15.14 -13.13 -1.27
N ILE A 98 -13.93 -13.27 -0.78
CA ILE A 98 -13.58 -14.16 0.32
C ILE A 98 -14.10 -13.53 1.62
N SER A 99 -14.92 -14.28 2.37
CA SER A 99 -15.43 -13.83 3.66
C SER A 99 -14.60 -14.44 4.80
N TYR A 100 -14.12 -13.61 5.72
CA TYR A 100 -13.35 -14.07 6.87
C TYR A 100 -13.48 -13.10 8.03
N GLY A 101 -13.93 -13.59 9.20
CA GLY A 101 -14.03 -12.78 10.42
C GLY A 101 -14.87 -11.51 10.27
N GLY A 102 -15.98 -11.56 9.53
CA GLY A 102 -16.83 -10.39 9.26
C GLY A 102 -16.29 -9.42 8.19
N HIS A 103 -15.12 -9.71 7.64
CA HIS A 103 -14.48 -8.90 6.59
C HIS A 103 -14.49 -9.62 5.25
N THR A 104 -14.34 -8.83 4.18
CA THR A 104 -14.26 -9.36 2.83
C THR A 104 -12.95 -8.98 2.15
N SER A 105 -12.39 -9.90 1.35
CA SER A 105 -11.17 -9.71 0.59
C SER A 105 -11.30 -10.35 -0.79
N THR A 106 -10.60 -9.82 -1.77
CA THR A 106 -10.42 -10.44 -3.08
C THR A 106 -9.02 -11.01 -3.28
N LYS A 107 -8.16 -10.89 -2.23
CA LYS A 107 -6.76 -11.32 -2.26
C LYS A 107 -6.42 -12.13 -1.03
N LEU A 108 -5.55 -13.11 -1.23
CA LEU A 108 -4.85 -13.85 -0.20
C LEU A 108 -3.36 -13.59 -0.31
N TYR A 109 -2.68 -13.68 0.83
CA TYR A 109 -1.25 -13.45 0.99
C TYR A 109 -0.57 -14.73 1.44
N LEU A 110 0.52 -15.10 0.82
CA LEU A 110 1.29 -16.26 1.24
C LEU A 110 2.17 -15.88 2.44
N TYR A 111 1.85 -16.43 3.60
CA TYR A 111 2.59 -16.24 4.83
C TYR A 111 2.74 -17.57 5.55
N ASP A 112 3.96 -17.91 5.97
CA ASP A 112 4.29 -19.18 6.65
C ASP A 112 3.67 -20.41 5.95
N ASP A 113 3.85 -20.49 4.61
CA ASP A 113 3.34 -21.54 3.72
C ASP A 113 1.81 -21.63 3.61
N LEU A 114 1.07 -20.66 4.14
CA LEU A 114 -0.39 -20.59 4.08
C LEU A 114 -0.86 -19.37 3.31
N LEU A 115 -1.93 -19.52 2.56
CA LEU A 115 -2.63 -18.40 1.92
C LEU A 115 -3.64 -17.81 2.90
N CYS A 116 -3.35 -16.62 3.41
CA CYS A 116 -4.11 -15.96 4.46
C CYS A 116 -4.80 -14.69 3.97
N THR A 117 -5.93 -14.33 4.55
CA THR A 117 -6.55 -13.02 4.30
C THR A 117 -5.74 -11.92 4.96
N ARG A 118 -5.91 -10.67 4.51
CA ARG A 118 -5.27 -9.50 5.15
C ARG A 118 -5.58 -9.40 6.64
N HIS A 119 -6.79 -9.75 7.04
CA HIS A 119 -7.23 -9.66 8.43
C HIS A 119 -6.56 -10.67 9.36
N SER A 120 -6.24 -11.86 8.84
CA SER A 120 -5.43 -12.85 9.57
C SER A 120 -3.99 -12.35 9.82
N LEU A 121 -3.52 -11.41 9.01
CA LEU A 121 -2.19 -10.83 9.06
C LEU A 121 -2.21 -9.41 9.65
N SER A 122 -3.12 -9.13 10.58
CA SER A 122 -3.28 -7.80 11.20
C SER A 122 -2.02 -7.32 11.95
N PHE A 123 -1.14 -8.23 12.35
CA PHE A 123 0.15 -7.94 12.98
C PHE A 123 1.23 -7.47 11.99
N LEU A 124 1.01 -7.65 10.67
CA LEU A 124 1.91 -7.11 9.64
C LEU A 124 1.41 -5.75 9.15
N GLU A 125 2.33 -4.83 8.97
CA GLU A 125 2.04 -3.51 8.44
C GLU A 125 2.33 -3.45 6.94
N TYR A 126 1.69 -2.51 6.25
CA TYR A 126 2.15 -2.11 4.92
C TYR A 126 3.44 -1.29 5.07
N GLU A 127 4.35 -1.43 4.11
CA GLU A 127 5.57 -0.62 4.07
C GLU A 127 5.26 0.87 4.23
N THR A 128 4.19 1.36 3.59
CA THR A 128 3.71 2.74 3.72
C THR A 128 3.23 3.11 5.13
N GLN A 129 2.78 2.15 5.94
CA GLN A 129 2.38 2.37 7.33
C GLN A 129 3.57 2.33 8.27
N ALA A 130 4.51 1.42 8.01
CA ALA A 130 5.78 1.30 8.72
C ALA A 130 6.78 2.40 8.32
N GLN A 131 6.61 3.00 7.16
CA GLN A 131 7.22 4.29 6.85
C GLN A 131 6.76 5.25 7.94
N SER A 132 7.57 5.26 9.00
CA SER A 132 7.32 6.00 10.21
C SER A 132 6.94 7.43 9.85
N LYS A 133 6.26 8.12 10.75
CA LYS A 133 6.06 9.56 10.79
C LYS A 133 7.30 10.34 10.31
N ARG A 134 8.48 9.79 10.58
CA ARG A 134 9.80 10.25 10.14
C ARG A 134 9.99 10.23 8.61
N TRP A 135 9.55 9.17 7.89
CA TRP A 135 9.65 9.13 6.41
C TRP A 135 8.59 9.99 5.73
N ARG A 136 7.39 10.04 6.26
CA ARG A 136 6.37 11.00 5.81
C ARG A 136 6.80 12.45 6.03
N GLU A 137 7.67 12.68 6.99
CA GLU A 137 8.26 13.98 7.28
C GLU A 137 9.47 14.26 6.38
N ILE A 138 10.26 13.24 6.02
CA ILE A 138 11.34 13.31 5.01
C ILE A 138 10.76 13.43 3.59
N GLU A 139 9.65 12.76 3.26
CA GLU A 139 8.94 12.97 1.98
C GLU A 139 8.36 14.39 1.86
N LYS A 140 8.15 15.07 2.97
CA LYS A 140 7.95 16.52 2.97
C LYS A 140 9.22 17.28 2.52
N GLU A 141 10.37 16.63 2.31
CA GLU A 141 11.46 17.18 1.51
C GLU A 141 11.02 17.51 0.07
N GLY A 142 10.02 16.83 -0.47
CA GLY A 142 9.33 17.28 -1.67
C GLY A 142 8.83 18.72 -1.55
N ASN A 143 8.46 19.15 -0.35
CA ASN A 143 8.08 20.53 -0.08
C ASN A 143 9.26 21.50 -0.08
N ILE A 144 10.48 21.06 0.26
CA ILE A 144 11.70 21.89 0.11
C ILE A 144 11.98 22.13 -1.37
N ASN A 145 11.95 21.08 -2.17
CA ASN A 145 12.14 21.20 -3.62
C ASN A 145 11.02 22.05 -4.26
N GLN A 146 9.80 21.95 -3.79
CA GLN A 146 8.70 22.81 -4.23
C GLN A 146 8.90 24.25 -3.77
N MET A 147 9.34 24.48 -2.55
CA MET A 147 9.65 25.80 -2.02
C MET A 147 10.80 26.43 -2.82
N GLU A 148 11.88 25.69 -3.08
CA GLU A 148 12.99 26.17 -3.92
C GLU A 148 12.54 26.49 -5.34
N ARG A 149 11.68 25.67 -5.96
CA ARG A 149 11.10 25.98 -7.27
C ARG A 149 10.25 27.25 -7.27
N VAL A 150 9.45 27.44 -6.22
CA VAL A 150 8.66 28.66 -6.07
C VAL A 150 9.56 29.85 -5.84
N PHE A 151 10.59 29.73 -5.01
CA PHE A 151 11.56 30.79 -4.73
C PHE A 151 12.36 31.18 -5.98
N ARG A 152 12.85 30.20 -6.76
CA ARG A 152 13.59 30.46 -8.02
C ARG A 152 12.75 31.15 -9.08
N LYS A 153 11.42 30.99 -9.09
CA LYS A 153 10.53 31.72 -10.00
C LYS A 153 10.50 33.21 -9.73
N GLY A 154 10.95 33.63 -8.55
CA GLY A 154 10.94 35.00 -8.11
C GLY A 154 9.53 35.53 -7.82
N GLY A 155 9.48 36.59 -7.05
CA GLY A 155 8.25 37.29 -6.70
C GLY A 155 8.45 38.17 -5.49
N LYS A 156 7.67 39.24 -5.40
CA LYS A 156 7.71 40.09 -4.20
C LYS A 156 7.05 39.37 -3.03
N ILE A 157 7.80 39.17 -1.94
CA ILE A 157 7.30 38.53 -0.71
C ILE A 157 6.31 39.46 0.01
N HIS A 158 6.67 40.74 0.07
CA HIS A 158 5.83 41.79 0.67
C HIS A 158 5.47 42.85 -0.38
N TYR A 159 4.29 43.41 -0.26
CA TYR A 159 3.86 44.59 -0.97
C TYR A 159 3.09 45.51 -0.01
N ARG A 160 3.54 46.77 0.12
CA ARG A 160 2.98 47.75 1.05
C ARG A 160 2.82 47.20 2.48
N GLY A 161 3.87 46.51 2.99
CA GLY A 161 3.88 45.94 4.34
C GLY A 161 3.04 44.68 4.57
N ARG A 162 2.34 44.18 3.53
CA ARG A 162 1.55 42.95 3.60
C ARG A 162 2.19 41.82 2.80
N LEU A 163 2.04 40.60 3.28
CA LEU A 163 2.44 39.41 2.52
C LEU A 163 1.64 39.33 1.20
N THR A 164 2.34 39.07 0.13
CA THR A 164 1.68 38.73 -1.15
C THR A 164 1.24 37.26 -1.13
N PRO A 165 0.36 36.81 -2.04
CA PRO A 165 0.04 35.38 -2.19
C PRO A 165 1.26 34.50 -2.41
N TYR A 166 2.30 35.03 -3.06
CA TYR A 166 3.61 34.39 -3.22
C TYR A 166 4.31 34.28 -1.84
N GLY A 167 4.38 35.38 -1.08
CA GLY A 167 4.96 35.40 0.26
C GLY A 167 4.22 34.46 1.23
N GLU A 168 2.90 34.44 1.23
CA GLU A 168 2.10 33.49 2.04
C GLU A 168 2.39 32.03 1.72
N LYS A 169 2.55 31.72 0.43
CA LYS A 169 2.90 30.37 -0.03
C LYS A 169 4.28 29.95 0.48
N LEU A 170 5.29 30.84 0.40
CA LEU A 170 6.63 30.60 0.93
C LEU A 170 6.61 30.44 2.46
N CYS A 171 5.87 31.28 3.20
CA CYS A 171 5.71 31.16 4.63
C CYS A 171 5.09 29.83 5.05
N ARG A 172 4.12 29.33 4.28
CA ARG A 172 3.46 28.04 4.54
C ARG A 172 4.45 26.88 4.39
N TYR A 173 5.23 26.85 3.32
CA TYR A 173 6.28 25.87 3.12
C TYR A 173 7.35 25.95 4.20
N TRP A 174 7.77 27.17 4.55
CA TRP A 174 8.77 27.40 5.59
C TRP A 174 8.33 26.86 6.96
N LYS A 175 7.10 27.14 7.37
CA LYS A 175 6.55 26.61 8.63
C LYS A 175 6.59 25.08 8.68
N GLN A 176 6.30 24.44 7.56
CA GLN A 176 6.38 22.97 7.45
C GLN A 176 7.82 22.47 7.57
N ILE A 177 8.74 23.09 6.85
CA ILE A 177 10.16 22.73 6.83
C ILE A 177 10.79 22.95 8.22
N LYS A 178 10.58 24.10 8.83
CA LYS A 178 11.09 24.40 10.18
C LYS A 178 10.67 23.33 11.20
N ARG A 179 9.42 22.87 11.12
CA ARG A 179 8.90 21.83 12.00
C ARG A 179 9.65 20.50 11.84
N VAL A 180 10.02 20.13 10.61
CA VAL A 180 10.76 18.90 10.32
C VAL A 180 12.19 18.98 10.81
N TYR A 181 12.92 20.05 10.45
CA TYR A 181 14.34 20.17 10.76
C TYR A 181 14.64 20.48 12.23
N THR A 182 13.72 21.10 12.95
CA THR A 182 13.92 21.36 14.39
C THR A 182 13.89 20.07 15.21
N TYR A 183 13.17 19.04 14.74
CA TYR A 183 12.95 17.84 15.55
C TYR A 183 13.69 16.58 15.06
N TYR A 184 14.11 16.50 13.79
CA TYR A 184 14.46 15.19 13.23
C TYR A 184 15.77 15.08 12.46
N THR A 185 16.33 16.14 11.90
CA THR A 185 17.55 16.02 11.06
C THR A 185 18.35 17.33 11.00
N PRO A 186 19.69 17.28 11.06
CA PRO A 186 20.50 18.45 10.75
C PRO A 186 20.30 18.83 9.27
N ILE A 187 20.18 20.12 9.02
CA ILE A 187 20.02 20.65 7.66
C ILE A 187 21.26 20.28 6.84
N PRO A 188 21.12 19.60 5.70
CA PRO A 188 22.24 19.28 4.83
C PRO A 188 23.04 20.53 4.48
N PRO A 189 24.38 20.46 4.47
CA PRO A 189 25.24 21.64 4.25
C PRO A 189 24.91 22.41 2.98
N GLU A 190 24.61 21.68 1.89
CA GLU A 190 24.25 22.23 0.58
C GLU A 190 22.96 23.04 0.58
N ARG A 191 22.08 22.80 1.55
CA ARG A 191 20.77 23.48 1.68
C ARG A 191 20.77 24.60 2.72
N ARG A 192 21.82 24.69 3.56
CA ARG A 192 21.92 25.72 4.62
C ARG A 192 21.86 27.13 4.08
N ARG A 193 22.47 27.36 2.91
CA ARG A 193 22.50 28.69 2.27
C ARG A 193 21.10 29.14 1.85
N THR A 194 20.35 28.30 1.16
CA THR A 194 18.97 28.60 0.72
C THR A 194 18.04 28.83 1.89
N ILE A 195 18.14 27.98 2.91
CA ILE A 195 17.34 28.08 4.13
C ILE A 195 17.75 29.32 4.97
N GLY A 196 19.04 29.65 5.03
CA GLY A 196 19.56 30.85 5.70
C GLY A 196 19.05 32.13 5.06
N ILE A 197 19.05 32.21 3.74
CA ILE A 197 18.49 33.36 3.00
C ILE A 197 17.00 33.52 3.31
N LEU A 198 16.24 32.42 3.29
CA LEU A 198 14.81 32.45 3.59
C LEU A 198 14.54 32.83 5.06
N TYR A 199 15.39 32.38 5.99
CA TYR A 199 15.30 32.76 7.39
C TYR A 199 15.54 34.26 7.60
N GLY A 200 16.55 34.83 6.93
CA GLY A 200 16.82 36.29 6.95
C GLY A 200 15.61 37.09 6.44
N PHE A 201 15.03 36.69 5.33
CA PHE A 201 13.82 37.35 4.77
C PHE A 201 12.59 37.25 5.67
N MET A 202 12.45 36.16 6.43
CA MET A 202 11.27 35.90 7.25
C MET A 202 11.37 36.47 8.66
N SER A 203 12.59 36.66 9.18
CA SER A 203 12.87 37.25 10.50
C SER A 203 12.88 38.78 10.49
N GLY A 204 12.71 39.41 9.34
CA GLY A 204 12.66 40.86 9.21
C GLY A 204 14.03 41.53 9.30
N ASN A 205 15.14 40.79 9.33
CA ASN A 205 16.49 41.31 9.18
C ASN A 205 16.89 41.30 7.71
N PRO A 206 16.82 42.41 6.98
CA PRO A 206 17.42 42.49 5.67
C PRO A 206 18.93 42.44 5.81
N THR A 207 19.57 41.42 5.24
CA THR A 207 21.01 41.43 4.96
C THR A 207 21.31 42.28 3.77
#